data_11a1cefcbc28f9b28fa2d1ed71fdd597
#
_entry.id   11a1cefcbc28f9b28fa2d1ed71fdd597
#
_cell.length_a   1.000
_cell.length_b   1.000
_cell.length_c   1.000
_cell.angle_alpha   90.00
_cell.angle_beta   90.00
_cell.angle_gamma   90.00
#
_symmetry.space_group_name_H-M   'P 1'
#
loop_
_entity.id
_entity.type
_entity.pdbx_description
1 polymer ?
#
loop_
_entity_poly.entity_id
_entity_poly.type
_entity_poly.pdbx_seq_one_letter_code
_entity_poly.pdbx_strand_id
1 'polypeptide(L)'
;MLALAGGQSHGYDFAVFVHVAGAMILMGGLVTAAGAGIIGWRDPAPGLRRLGALTLFAVALPGWIVMRVGAEWAYSKSPWDKLSDSLQPTWLDIGYITADAGGILLLAALILGGIGLRRARSGRGVGLLKTSTVLAAVIIAVYVVTVWAMGGKPS
;
A
#
# COMPACT_ATOMS: atom_id res chain seq x y z
N MET A 1 30.48 23.91 -11.77
CA MET A 1 29.16 23.53 -11.28
C MET A 1 28.59 22.34 -12.04
N LEU A 2 29.39 21.29 -12.31
CA LEU A 2 29.04 20.12 -13.14
C LEU A 2 29.45 18.79 -12.47
N ALA A 3 29.77 18.80 -11.16
CA ALA A 3 30.30 17.63 -10.45
C ALA A 3 29.30 16.94 -9.51
N LEU A 4 28.03 17.34 -9.48
CA LEU A 4 26.99 16.74 -8.60
C LEU A 4 26.03 15.79 -9.31
N ALA A 5 26.19 15.56 -10.62
CA ALA A 5 25.30 14.69 -11.40
C ALA A 5 25.78 13.24 -11.53
N GLY A 6 26.90 12.86 -10.92
CA GLY A 6 27.58 11.58 -11.17
C GLY A 6 27.66 10.59 -10.03
N GLY A 7 26.85 10.71 -8.96
CA GLY A 7 27.08 9.92 -7.75
C GLY A 7 25.84 9.34 -7.07
N GLN A 8 24.73 9.15 -7.73
CA GLN A 8 23.69 8.29 -7.16
C GLN A 8 24.20 6.85 -7.23
N SER A 9 24.47 6.27 -6.07
CA SER A 9 25.02 4.92 -5.97
C SER A 9 24.01 3.93 -6.58
N HIS A 10 24.48 2.93 -7.33
CA HIS A 10 23.63 1.82 -7.83
C HIS A 10 22.72 1.21 -6.76
N GLY A 11 23.13 1.33 -5.47
CA GLY A 11 22.32 0.90 -4.34
C GLY A 11 21.07 1.73 -4.09
N TYR A 12 21.09 3.04 -4.38
CA TYR A 12 19.89 3.90 -4.29
C TYR A 12 18.87 3.55 -5.37
N ASP A 13 19.32 3.44 -6.63
CA ASP A 13 18.44 3.13 -7.75
C ASP A 13 17.74 1.77 -7.56
N PHE A 14 18.49 0.77 -7.06
CA PHE A 14 17.92 -0.54 -6.77
C PHE A 14 16.91 -0.49 -5.61
N ALA A 15 17.17 0.28 -4.56
CA ALA A 15 16.24 0.45 -3.45
C ALA A 15 14.93 1.13 -3.90
N VAL A 16 15.03 2.15 -4.75
CA VAL A 16 13.87 2.81 -5.38
C VAL A 16 13.09 1.82 -6.26
N PHE A 17 13.78 0.98 -7.04
CA PHE A 17 13.15 -0.06 -7.83
C PHE A 17 12.35 -1.05 -6.93
N VAL A 18 12.94 -1.50 -5.82
CA VAL A 18 12.25 -2.39 -4.86
C VAL A 18 11.01 -1.72 -4.28
N HIS A 19 11.11 -0.44 -3.90
CA HIS A 19 9.99 0.34 -3.41
C HIS A 19 8.86 0.42 -4.43
N VAL A 20 9.17 0.79 -5.68
CA VAL A 20 8.19 0.91 -6.75
C VAL A 20 7.56 -0.43 -7.10
N ALA A 21 8.35 -1.50 -7.19
CA ALA A 21 7.83 -2.85 -7.43
C ALA A 21 6.88 -3.30 -6.33
N GLY A 22 7.23 -3.06 -5.05
CA GLY A 22 6.34 -3.31 -3.92
C GLY A 22 5.03 -2.53 -3.99
N ALA A 23 5.11 -1.25 -4.36
CA ALA A 23 3.92 -0.39 -4.54
C ALA A 23 3.01 -0.90 -5.67
N MET A 24 3.57 -1.36 -6.79
CA MET A 24 2.79 -1.94 -7.89
C MET A 24 2.09 -3.24 -7.46
N ILE A 25 2.77 -4.12 -6.74
CA ILE A 25 2.20 -5.37 -6.21
C ILE A 25 1.08 -5.04 -5.21
N LEU A 26 1.31 -4.10 -4.28
CA LEU A 26 0.31 -3.64 -3.32
C LEU A 26 -0.94 -3.12 -4.02
N MET A 27 -0.78 -2.20 -4.98
CA MET A 27 -1.90 -1.61 -5.72
C MET A 27 -2.67 -2.66 -6.53
N GLY A 28 -1.97 -3.57 -7.21
CA GLY A 28 -2.59 -4.71 -7.91
C GLY A 28 -3.42 -5.59 -6.97
N GLY A 29 -2.87 -5.89 -5.79
CA GLY A 29 -3.57 -6.63 -4.73
C GLY A 29 -4.83 -5.91 -4.22
N LEU A 30 -4.72 -4.61 -3.93
CA LEU A 30 -5.84 -3.79 -3.44
C LEU A 30 -6.94 -3.64 -4.49
N VAL A 31 -6.59 -3.38 -5.75
CA VAL A 31 -7.57 -3.25 -6.86
C VAL A 31 -8.30 -4.57 -7.07
N THR A 32 -7.58 -5.69 -7.05
CA THR A 32 -8.18 -7.02 -7.17
C THR A 32 -9.10 -7.31 -5.97
N ALA A 33 -8.67 -6.98 -4.76
CA ALA A 33 -9.47 -7.18 -3.55
C ALA A 33 -10.75 -6.34 -3.56
N ALA A 34 -10.64 -5.05 -3.90
CA ALA A 34 -11.79 -4.15 -4.01
C ALA A 34 -12.74 -4.58 -5.14
N GLY A 35 -12.22 -4.85 -6.33
CA GLY A 35 -13.01 -5.24 -7.49
C GLY A 35 -13.77 -6.55 -7.27
N ALA A 36 -13.06 -7.60 -6.84
CA ALA A 36 -13.70 -8.89 -6.54
C ALA A 36 -14.73 -8.78 -5.41
N GLY A 37 -14.44 -7.98 -4.37
CA GLY A 37 -15.36 -7.71 -3.29
C GLY A 37 -16.63 -7.00 -3.75
N ILE A 38 -16.52 -5.91 -4.53
CA ILE A 38 -17.64 -5.12 -5.04
C ILE A 38 -18.53 -5.96 -5.98
N ILE A 39 -17.91 -6.72 -6.90
CA ILE A 39 -18.67 -7.63 -7.79
C ILE A 39 -19.42 -8.66 -6.95
N GLY A 40 -18.74 -9.25 -5.95
CA GLY A 40 -19.35 -10.22 -5.04
C GLY A 40 -20.46 -9.66 -4.14
N TRP A 41 -20.71 -8.32 -4.11
CA TRP A 41 -21.87 -7.74 -3.43
C TRP A 41 -23.15 -7.86 -4.28
N ARG A 42 -23.00 -7.73 -5.59
CA ARG A 42 -24.12 -7.76 -6.56
C ARG A 42 -24.49 -9.19 -6.93
N ASP A 43 -23.48 -10.02 -7.10
CA ASP A 43 -23.63 -11.45 -7.36
C ASP A 43 -23.29 -12.23 -6.07
N PRO A 44 -24.20 -13.05 -5.52
CA PRO A 44 -23.95 -13.80 -4.30
C PRO A 44 -22.93 -14.95 -4.46
N ALA A 45 -22.03 -14.85 -5.44
CA ALA A 45 -20.94 -15.80 -5.66
C ALA A 45 -19.96 -15.76 -4.46
N PRO A 46 -19.98 -16.75 -3.56
CA PRO A 46 -19.13 -16.75 -2.37
C PRO A 46 -17.63 -16.79 -2.71
N GLY A 47 -17.29 -17.28 -3.91
CA GLY A 47 -15.92 -17.34 -4.41
C GLY A 47 -15.28 -15.97 -4.60
N LEU A 48 -15.99 -14.99 -5.14
CA LEU A 48 -15.46 -13.65 -5.39
C LEU A 48 -15.13 -12.89 -4.08
N ARG A 49 -16.00 -12.97 -3.09
CA ARG A 49 -15.74 -12.36 -1.77
C ARG A 49 -14.54 -12.99 -1.08
N ARG A 50 -14.41 -14.31 -1.21
CA ARG A 50 -13.26 -15.06 -0.68
C ARG A 50 -11.98 -14.67 -1.42
N LEU A 51 -12.04 -14.57 -2.75
CA LEU A 51 -10.91 -14.12 -3.57
C LEU A 51 -10.43 -12.74 -3.12
N GLY A 52 -11.34 -11.76 -3.01
CA GLY A 52 -10.99 -10.41 -2.56
C GLY A 52 -10.27 -10.40 -1.22
N ALA A 53 -10.78 -11.12 -0.22
CA ALA A 53 -10.14 -11.20 1.09
C ALA A 53 -8.80 -11.93 1.03
N LEU A 54 -8.66 -13.04 0.29
CA LEU A 54 -7.41 -13.77 0.16
C LEU A 54 -6.33 -12.95 -0.56
N THR A 55 -6.71 -12.13 -1.54
CA THR A 55 -5.77 -11.26 -2.26
C THR A 55 -5.14 -10.21 -1.34
N LEU A 56 -5.86 -9.72 -0.32
CA LEU A 56 -5.27 -8.84 0.70
C LEU A 56 -4.11 -9.52 1.44
N PHE A 57 -4.26 -10.80 1.81
CA PHE A 57 -3.21 -11.55 2.51
C PHE A 57 -2.07 -11.97 1.60
N ALA A 58 -2.39 -12.47 0.40
CA ALA A 58 -1.41 -13.12 -0.48
C ALA A 58 -0.66 -12.14 -1.37
N VAL A 59 -1.22 -10.95 -1.65
CA VAL A 59 -0.66 -9.99 -2.60
C VAL A 59 -0.47 -8.62 -1.96
N ALA A 60 -1.53 -8.02 -1.39
CA ALA A 60 -1.45 -6.67 -0.87
C ALA A 60 -0.49 -6.56 0.33
N LEU A 61 -0.57 -7.48 1.30
CA LEU A 61 0.32 -7.46 2.46
C LEU A 61 1.80 -7.66 2.09
N PRO A 62 2.21 -8.68 1.31
CA PRO A 62 3.59 -8.78 0.85
C PRO A 62 4.04 -7.56 0.04
N GLY A 63 3.19 -7.02 -0.83
CA GLY A 63 3.47 -5.80 -1.58
C GLY A 63 3.75 -4.60 -0.68
N TRP A 64 2.94 -4.41 0.36
CA TRP A 64 3.15 -3.36 1.36
C TRP A 64 4.50 -3.52 2.09
N ILE A 65 4.84 -4.74 2.51
CA ILE A 65 6.12 -5.01 3.19
C ILE A 65 7.30 -4.68 2.27
N VAL A 66 7.27 -5.14 1.02
CA VAL A 66 8.33 -4.87 0.04
C VAL A 66 8.45 -3.37 -0.24
N MET A 67 7.32 -2.69 -0.44
CA MET A 67 7.26 -1.24 -0.63
C MET A 67 7.89 -0.51 0.56
N ARG A 68 7.54 -0.88 1.79
CA ARG A 68 8.03 -0.23 3.00
C ARG A 68 9.53 -0.44 3.20
N VAL A 69 10.00 -1.67 3.06
CA VAL A 69 11.43 -2.00 3.15
C VAL A 69 12.22 -1.26 2.08
N GLY A 70 11.72 -1.21 0.84
CA GLY A 70 12.35 -0.46 -0.25
C GLY A 70 12.41 1.04 0.03
N ALA A 71 11.36 1.62 0.64
CA ALA A 71 11.33 3.04 1.04
C ALA A 71 12.40 3.37 2.08
N GLU A 72 12.47 2.60 3.17
CA GLU A 72 13.47 2.78 4.22
C GLU A 72 14.90 2.62 3.67
N TRP A 73 15.09 1.63 2.81
CA TRP A 73 16.38 1.44 2.18
C TRP A 73 16.76 2.60 1.25
N ALA A 74 15.84 3.09 0.43
CA ALA A 74 16.08 4.26 -0.41
C ALA A 74 16.37 5.51 0.43
N TYR A 75 15.61 5.72 1.52
CA TYR A 75 15.82 6.83 2.44
C TYR A 75 17.24 6.79 3.05
N SER A 76 17.68 5.64 3.56
CA SER A 76 19.02 5.48 4.15
C SER A 76 20.18 5.72 3.18
N LYS A 77 19.92 5.69 1.86
CA LYS A 77 20.90 5.99 0.81
C LYS A 77 20.74 7.40 0.23
N SER A 78 19.73 8.13 0.66
CA SER A 78 19.43 9.48 0.18
C SER A 78 20.21 10.53 0.99
N PRO A 79 20.41 11.74 0.43
CA PRO A 79 20.98 12.85 1.20
C PRO A 79 20.07 13.34 2.34
N TRP A 80 18.78 13.02 2.29
CA TRP A 80 17.78 13.44 3.27
C TRP A 80 17.98 12.80 4.64
N ASP A 81 18.55 11.59 4.68
CA ASP A 81 18.90 10.87 5.94
C ASP A 81 19.83 11.68 6.87
N LYS A 82 20.60 12.61 6.31
CA LYS A 82 21.58 13.43 7.05
C LYS A 82 21.04 14.81 7.44
N LEU A 83 19.85 15.17 7.02
CA LEU A 83 19.25 16.45 7.31
C LEU A 83 18.38 16.37 8.56
N SER A 84 18.31 17.49 9.30
CA SER A 84 17.33 17.63 10.37
C SER A 84 15.90 17.62 9.80
N ASP A 85 14.93 17.12 10.56
CA ASP A 85 13.53 16.98 10.14
C ASP A 85 12.93 18.29 9.59
N SER A 86 13.36 19.45 10.17
CA SER A 86 12.92 20.77 9.72
C SER A 86 13.38 21.17 8.33
N LEU A 87 14.36 20.46 7.76
CA LEU A 87 14.91 20.73 6.42
C LEU A 87 14.48 19.67 5.39
N GLN A 88 13.70 18.68 5.83
CA GLN A 88 13.18 17.66 4.92
C GLN A 88 12.00 18.22 4.11
N PRO A 89 11.87 17.81 2.84
CA PRO A 89 10.78 18.30 2.00
C PRO A 89 9.43 17.70 2.43
N THR A 90 8.37 18.50 2.42
CA THR A 90 7.00 18.13 2.82
C THR A 90 6.46 16.89 2.11
N TRP A 91 6.85 16.64 0.85
CA TRP A 91 6.42 15.45 0.12
C TRP A 91 6.93 14.15 0.76
N LEU A 92 8.06 14.19 1.45
CA LEU A 92 8.61 13.05 2.16
C LEU A 92 7.74 12.70 3.38
N ASP A 93 7.34 13.72 4.17
CA ASP A 93 6.44 13.56 5.31
C ASP A 93 5.08 13.01 4.87
N ILE A 94 4.51 13.55 3.78
CA ILE A 94 3.27 13.03 3.21
C ILE A 94 3.43 11.55 2.87
N GLY A 95 4.55 11.17 2.27
CA GLY A 95 4.84 9.77 1.93
C GLY A 95 4.87 8.85 3.15
N TYR A 96 5.56 9.25 4.21
CA TYR A 96 5.65 8.47 5.45
C TYR A 96 4.29 8.39 6.17
N ILE A 97 3.61 9.50 6.39
CA ILE A 97 2.32 9.55 7.07
C ILE A 97 1.29 8.69 6.33
N THR A 98 1.24 8.78 5.00
CA THR A 98 0.29 7.99 4.21
C THR A 98 0.66 6.51 4.14
N ALA A 99 1.95 6.16 4.15
CA ALA A 99 2.39 4.76 4.20
C ALA A 99 2.01 4.12 5.53
N ASP A 100 2.19 4.82 6.65
CA ASP A 100 1.83 4.33 7.98
C ASP A 100 0.32 4.24 8.17
N ALA A 101 -0.43 5.29 7.80
CA ALA A 101 -1.89 5.27 7.82
C ALA A 101 -2.46 4.16 6.91
N GLY A 102 -1.91 4.01 5.71
CA GLY A 102 -2.26 2.94 4.79
C GLY A 102 -1.97 1.55 5.35
N GLY A 103 -0.86 1.38 6.07
CA GLY A 103 -0.51 0.14 6.77
C GLY A 103 -1.49 -0.22 7.88
N ILE A 104 -1.90 0.77 8.69
CA ILE A 104 -2.93 0.57 9.74
C ILE A 104 -4.28 0.18 9.12
N LEU A 105 -4.71 0.86 8.07
CA LEU A 105 -5.94 0.54 7.35
C LEU A 105 -5.87 -0.86 6.70
N LEU A 106 -4.71 -1.23 6.14
CA LEU A 106 -4.49 -2.56 5.58
C LEU A 106 -4.58 -3.64 6.66
N LEU A 107 -3.97 -3.40 7.83
CA LEU A 107 -4.08 -4.32 8.97
C LEU A 107 -5.53 -4.50 9.41
N ALA A 108 -6.29 -3.41 9.52
CA ALA A 108 -7.72 -3.48 9.82
C ALA A 108 -8.50 -4.28 8.75
N ALA A 109 -8.22 -4.04 7.45
CA ALA A 109 -8.84 -4.77 6.36
C ALA A 109 -8.51 -6.27 6.41
N LEU A 110 -7.27 -6.64 6.75
CA LEU A 110 -6.82 -8.02 6.93
C LEU A 110 -7.55 -8.70 8.11
N ILE A 111 -7.61 -8.05 9.26
CA ILE A 111 -8.31 -8.59 10.44
C ILE A 111 -9.79 -8.84 10.12
N LEU A 112 -10.48 -7.84 9.56
CA LEU A 112 -11.89 -7.94 9.20
C LEU A 112 -12.13 -8.98 8.11
N GLY A 113 -11.27 -9.02 7.09
CA GLY A 113 -11.29 -10.01 6.02
C GLY A 113 -11.09 -11.44 6.56
N GLY A 114 -10.10 -11.63 7.44
CA GLY A 114 -9.81 -12.92 8.07
C GLY A 114 -10.94 -13.44 8.95
N ILE A 115 -11.50 -12.57 9.82
CA ILE A 115 -12.66 -12.91 10.65
C ILE A 115 -13.87 -13.17 9.75
N GLY A 116 -14.08 -12.33 8.73
CA GLY A 116 -15.16 -12.49 7.76
C GLY A 116 -15.10 -13.84 7.04
N LEU A 117 -13.91 -14.25 6.58
CA LEU A 117 -13.68 -15.57 5.93
C LEU A 117 -14.01 -16.74 6.87
N ARG A 118 -13.58 -16.66 8.14
CA ARG A 118 -13.89 -17.70 9.13
C ARG A 118 -15.39 -17.81 9.38
N ARG A 119 -16.07 -16.68 9.56
CA ARG A 119 -17.51 -16.64 9.84
C ARG A 119 -18.37 -16.93 8.61
N ALA A 120 -17.86 -16.71 7.40
CA ALA A 120 -18.59 -17.04 6.18
C ALA A 120 -18.90 -18.52 6.02
N ARG A 121 -18.10 -19.41 6.64
CA ARG A 121 -18.37 -20.85 6.69
C ARG A 121 -19.66 -21.21 7.44
N SER A 122 -20.10 -20.36 8.36
CA SER A 122 -21.35 -20.51 9.14
C SER A 122 -22.48 -19.59 8.63
N GLY A 123 -22.41 -19.08 7.39
CA GLY A 123 -23.38 -18.16 6.82
C GLY A 123 -23.34 -16.74 7.39
N ARG A 124 -22.40 -16.45 8.29
CA ARG A 124 -22.22 -15.15 8.94
C ARG A 124 -20.92 -14.50 8.40
N GLY A 125 -20.73 -13.18 8.58
CA GLY A 125 -19.45 -12.53 8.21
C GLY A 125 -19.47 -11.76 6.90
N VAL A 126 -20.57 -11.76 6.15
CA VAL A 126 -20.69 -10.98 4.90
C VAL A 126 -20.45 -9.49 5.12
N GLY A 127 -20.96 -8.93 6.24
CA GLY A 127 -20.71 -7.53 6.61
C GLY A 127 -19.23 -7.23 6.79
N LEU A 128 -18.47 -8.11 7.46
CA LEU A 128 -17.04 -7.94 7.69
C LEU A 128 -16.24 -7.99 6.36
N LEU A 129 -16.62 -8.88 5.46
CA LEU A 129 -16.00 -8.93 4.13
C LEU A 129 -16.30 -7.66 3.32
N LYS A 130 -17.52 -7.13 3.40
CA LYS A 130 -17.87 -5.84 2.78
C LYS A 130 -17.04 -4.70 3.36
N THR A 131 -16.91 -4.60 4.67
CA THR A 131 -16.09 -3.56 5.33
C THR A 131 -14.62 -3.68 4.91
N SER A 132 -14.07 -4.89 4.87
CA SER A 132 -12.71 -5.14 4.37
C SER A 132 -12.52 -4.65 2.92
N THR A 133 -13.52 -4.88 2.05
CA THR A 133 -13.52 -4.38 0.67
C THR A 133 -13.56 -2.85 0.60
N VAL A 134 -14.38 -2.20 1.43
CA VAL A 134 -14.45 -0.73 1.50
C VAL A 134 -13.11 -0.16 1.96
N LEU A 135 -12.49 -0.77 2.97
CA LEU A 135 -11.16 -0.35 3.42
C LEU A 135 -10.13 -0.47 2.31
N ALA A 136 -10.13 -1.56 1.52
CA ALA A 136 -9.24 -1.70 0.37
C ALA A 136 -9.44 -0.55 -0.64
N ALA A 137 -10.68 -0.16 -0.94
CA ALA A 137 -10.96 0.97 -1.83
C ALA A 137 -10.50 2.31 -1.25
N VAL A 138 -10.66 2.53 0.06
CA VAL A 138 -10.15 3.73 0.75
C VAL A 138 -8.64 3.80 0.69
N ILE A 139 -7.94 2.68 0.92
CA ILE A 139 -6.48 2.61 0.83
C ILE A 139 -6.01 2.97 -0.58
N ILE A 140 -6.68 2.48 -1.63
CA ILE A 140 -6.37 2.86 -3.02
C ILE A 140 -6.45 4.38 -3.19
N ALA A 141 -7.54 5.01 -2.73
CA ALA A 141 -7.70 6.46 -2.83
C ALA A 141 -6.59 7.22 -2.10
N VAL A 142 -6.21 6.79 -0.89
CA VAL A 142 -5.11 7.38 -0.12
C VAL A 142 -3.79 7.27 -0.89
N TYR A 143 -3.46 6.09 -1.43
CA TYR A 143 -2.21 5.91 -2.17
C TYR A 143 -2.19 6.65 -3.52
N VAL A 144 -3.33 6.84 -4.19
CA VAL A 144 -3.40 7.68 -5.40
C VAL A 144 -3.02 9.14 -5.06
N VAL A 145 -3.54 9.67 -3.94
CA VAL A 145 -3.15 11.00 -3.45
C VAL A 145 -1.66 11.06 -3.11
N THR A 146 -1.13 10.02 -2.48
CA THR A 146 0.31 9.91 -2.14
C THR A 146 1.19 9.94 -3.39
N VAL A 147 0.84 9.15 -4.41
CA VAL A 147 1.58 9.12 -5.68
C VAL A 147 1.55 10.49 -6.36
N TRP A 148 0.38 11.16 -6.34
CA TRP A 148 0.27 12.52 -6.86
C TRP A 148 1.16 13.51 -6.10
N ALA A 149 1.15 13.49 -4.76
CA ALA A 149 1.97 14.36 -3.93
C ALA A 149 3.47 14.12 -4.16
N MET A 150 3.91 12.86 -4.22
CA MET A 150 5.31 12.52 -4.48
C MET A 150 5.74 12.87 -5.92
N GLY A 151 4.85 12.72 -6.90
CA GLY A 151 5.12 13.10 -8.29
C GLY A 151 5.18 14.60 -8.51
N GLY A 152 4.29 15.36 -7.87
CA GLY A 152 4.22 16.83 -7.94
C GLY A 152 5.25 17.55 -7.07
N LYS A 153 5.84 16.85 -6.11
CA LYS A 153 6.82 17.39 -5.14
C LYS A 153 6.44 18.78 -4.62
N PRO A 154 5.27 18.92 -3.98
CA PRO A 154 4.88 20.20 -3.39
C PRO A 154 5.93 20.63 -2.37
N SER A 155 6.34 21.90 -2.46
CA SER A 155 7.30 22.55 -1.54
C SER A 155 6.67 22.77 -0.16
#